data_9b57e122f6793948c9cecad37c55946c
#
_entry.id   9b57e122f6793948c9cecad37c55946c
#
_cell.length_a   1.000
_cell.length_b   1.000
_cell.length_c   1.000
_cell.angle_alpha   90.00
_cell.angle_beta   90.00
_cell.angle_gamma   90.00
#
_symmetry.space_group_name_H-M   'P 1'
#
loop_
_entity.id
_entity.type
_entity.pdbx_description
1 polymer ?
#
loop_
_entity_poly.entity_id
_entity_poly.type
_entity_poly.pdbx_seq_one_letter_code
_entity_poly.pdbx_strand_id
1 'polypeptide(L)'
;MGWPVLVAPTAVAVYALLDPVGGFVAPAARLGQLRANGALVRMQAGDTLPPLVILPGFGNDAQDYINPLDAGEELGFVRALESRGLSPYVVPVRRTEWLNVARALLTREFWEGTCRPDGPAYSWYLDKVRETVDLASRAEGNASSRVILVGHSAGGWLARAALADGKWGPSPSKGAVASGDVVCGLVTLGSPHFPGPMDMTRGALTFTNDMYPGAFLKDRGVFYVTVAGAAVEGDREAPRGSRGRFAYGSYETVCGEGGVMGDACVPLESAHLEGAQQITLEGVFHSVDAPDRWYGSPDVVDRWLPEV
;
A
#
# COMPACT_ATOMS: atom_id res chain seq x y z
N MET A 1 42.01 -17.03 -18.74
CA MET A 1 41.18 -17.32 -17.53
C MET A 1 40.78 -16.01 -16.95
N GLY A 2 39.63 -15.51 -17.38
CA GLY A 2 39.09 -14.22 -16.92
C GLY A 2 37.98 -14.47 -15.91
N TRP A 3 38.12 -13.86 -14.74
CA TRP A 3 37.11 -13.87 -13.70
C TRP A 3 35.92 -13.00 -14.09
N PRO A 4 34.68 -13.42 -13.88
CA PRO A 4 33.54 -12.56 -14.13
C PRO A 4 33.48 -11.51 -12.99
N VAL A 5 33.40 -10.26 -13.39
CA VAL A 5 33.14 -9.12 -12.51
C VAL A 5 31.76 -9.32 -11.93
N LEU A 6 31.69 -9.59 -10.62
CA LEU A 6 30.45 -9.54 -9.84
C LEU A 6 29.99 -8.08 -9.81
N VAL A 7 29.02 -7.76 -10.66
CA VAL A 7 28.24 -6.54 -10.49
C VAL A 7 27.34 -6.79 -9.28
N ALA A 8 27.70 -6.22 -8.15
CA ALA A 8 26.87 -6.17 -6.97
C ALA A 8 25.54 -5.46 -7.34
N PRO A 9 24.39 -5.99 -6.93
CA PRO A 9 23.15 -5.25 -7.09
C PRO A 9 23.25 -4.00 -6.23
N THR A 10 23.26 -2.86 -6.90
CA THR A 10 23.27 -1.53 -6.27
C THR A 10 22.11 -1.48 -5.29
N ALA A 11 22.44 -1.29 -4.03
CA ALA A 11 21.49 -0.99 -2.98
C ALA A 11 20.53 0.08 -3.47
N VAL A 12 19.23 -0.15 -3.32
CA VAL A 12 18.22 0.89 -3.48
C VAL A 12 18.64 2.03 -2.56
N ALA A 13 19.17 3.07 -3.16
CA ALA A 13 19.57 4.26 -2.45
C ALA A 13 18.31 4.88 -1.85
N VAL A 14 18.27 4.92 -0.53
CA VAL A 14 17.33 5.73 0.24
C VAL A 14 17.66 7.18 -0.07
N TYR A 15 16.94 7.78 -1.01
CA TYR A 15 16.96 9.23 -1.20
C TYR A 15 15.79 9.85 -0.44
N ALA A 16 16.06 10.18 0.83
CA ALA A 16 15.38 11.30 1.48
C ALA A 16 16.20 12.54 1.15
N LEU A 17 15.71 13.41 0.29
CA LEU A 17 16.24 14.77 0.12
C LEU A 17 15.12 15.74 -0.17
N LEU A 18 14.92 16.55 0.81
CA LEU A 18 14.52 17.96 0.92
C LEU A 18 14.37 18.71 -0.41
N ASP A 19 13.19 19.31 -0.58
CA ASP A 19 13.12 20.63 -1.20
C ASP A 19 11.98 21.50 -0.65
N PRO A 20 12.24 22.78 -0.37
CA PRO A 20 11.25 23.69 0.21
C PRO A 20 10.59 24.54 -0.86
N VAL A 21 9.44 25.12 -0.51
CA VAL A 21 8.84 26.36 -1.04
C VAL A 21 7.59 26.22 -1.94
N GLY A 22 6.55 26.85 -1.46
CA GLY A 22 5.62 27.62 -2.28
C GLY A 22 4.13 27.26 -2.17
N GLY A 23 3.44 27.91 -1.24
CA GLY A 23 2.00 27.77 -1.07
C GLY A 23 1.18 28.46 -2.17
N PHE A 24 -0.01 27.90 -2.43
CA PHE A 24 -1.16 28.66 -2.94
C PHE A 24 -2.47 28.05 -2.41
N VAL A 25 -3.32 28.91 -1.91
CA VAL A 25 -4.66 28.62 -1.39
C VAL A 25 -5.67 28.71 -2.52
N ALA A 26 -6.59 27.77 -2.65
CA ALA A 26 -7.80 27.91 -3.46
C ALA A 26 -8.99 27.12 -2.87
N PRO A 27 -10.24 27.52 -3.17
CA PRO A 27 -11.37 27.44 -2.26
C PRO A 27 -12.21 26.14 -2.39
N ALA A 28 -12.98 25.89 -1.31
CA ALA A 28 -13.92 24.79 -1.14
C ALA A 28 -14.97 24.66 -2.26
N ALA A 29 -15.13 23.46 -2.81
CA ALA A 29 -16.22 23.10 -3.70
C ALA A 29 -17.10 22.01 -3.08
N ARG A 30 -18.40 22.18 -3.31
CA ARG A 30 -19.55 21.45 -2.72
C ARG A 30 -19.62 19.99 -3.16
N LEU A 31 -20.00 19.12 -2.21
CA LEU A 31 -20.38 17.72 -2.42
C LEU A 31 -21.48 17.57 -3.47
N GLY A 32 -21.19 16.83 -4.53
CA GLY A 32 -22.14 16.36 -5.52
C GLY A 32 -22.22 14.84 -5.47
N GLN A 33 -23.45 14.32 -5.37
CA GLN A 33 -23.73 12.88 -5.39
C GLN A 33 -23.42 12.29 -6.77
N LEU A 34 -22.58 11.27 -6.83
CA LEU A 34 -22.38 10.41 -7.98
C LEU A 34 -22.85 8.99 -7.63
N ARG A 35 -23.75 8.45 -8.46
CA ARG A 35 -24.27 7.08 -8.37
C ARG A 35 -23.31 6.14 -9.07
N ALA A 36 -22.83 5.11 -8.37
CA ALA A 36 -22.17 3.95 -8.96
C ALA A 36 -22.93 2.66 -8.64
N ASN A 37 -23.16 1.83 -9.66
CA ASN A 37 -23.75 0.51 -9.54
C ASN A 37 -22.67 -0.48 -9.09
N GLY A 38 -22.71 -0.88 -7.84
CA GLY A 38 -21.93 -1.96 -7.25
C GLY A 38 -22.45 -2.23 -5.85
N ALA A 39 -22.57 -3.47 -5.45
CA ALA A 39 -23.19 -3.85 -4.18
C ALA A 39 -22.47 -3.16 -3.01
N LEU A 40 -22.95 -2.01 -2.63
CA LEU A 40 -22.67 -1.36 -1.36
C LEU A 40 -23.12 -2.33 -0.26
N VAL A 41 -22.22 -2.66 0.64
CA VAL A 41 -22.61 -3.08 1.98
C VAL A 41 -23.40 -1.89 2.53
N ARG A 42 -24.73 -1.97 2.48
CA ARG A 42 -25.62 -0.96 3.04
C ARG A 42 -25.39 -0.97 4.54
N MET A 43 -24.56 -0.07 5.03
CA MET A 43 -24.51 0.25 6.44
C MET A 43 -25.84 0.88 6.82
N GLN A 44 -26.50 0.34 7.83
CA GLN A 44 -27.67 0.98 8.42
C GLN A 44 -27.21 2.21 9.20
N ALA A 45 -28.07 3.23 9.25
CA ALA A 45 -27.78 4.42 10.05
C ALA A 45 -27.58 4.00 11.52
N GLY A 46 -26.33 4.05 12.00
CA GLY A 46 -25.94 3.61 13.34
C GLY A 46 -24.76 2.59 13.36
N ASP A 47 -24.41 1.98 12.22
CA ASP A 47 -23.27 1.06 12.17
C ASP A 47 -21.96 1.86 12.12
N THR A 48 -21.05 1.59 13.04
CA THR A 48 -19.68 2.09 12.97
C THR A 48 -18.91 1.31 11.92
N LEU A 49 -18.13 2.01 11.08
CA LEU A 49 -17.22 1.35 10.14
C LEU A 49 -16.24 0.42 10.89
N PRO A 50 -15.93 -0.74 10.32
CA PRO A 50 -14.89 -1.60 10.89
C PRO A 50 -13.56 -0.84 11.02
N PRO A 51 -12.73 -1.16 12.04
CA PRO A 51 -11.41 -0.57 12.17
C PRO A 51 -10.57 -0.74 10.90
N LEU A 52 -9.76 0.27 10.60
CA LEU A 52 -8.83 0.26 9.47
C LEU A 52 -7.44 -0.13 9.95
N VAL A 53 -6.87 -1.17 9.35
CA VAL A 53 -5.48 -1.56 9.61
C VAL A 53 -4.61 -1.03 8.48
N ILE A 54 -3.73 -0.07 8.80
CA ILE A 54 -2.85 0.61 7.84
C ILE A 54 -1.54 -0.16 7.75
N LEU A 55 -1.18 -0.58 6.54
CA LEU A 55 0.05 -1.31 6.23
C LEU A 55 1.07 -0.37 5.57
N PRO A 56 2.18 -0.02 6.26
CA PRO A 56 3.21 0.85 5.73
C PRO A 56 3.90 0.32 4.47
N GLY A 57 4.27 1.24 3.56
CA GLY A 57 5.07 0.96 2.38
C GLY A 57 6.53 0.65 2.69
N PHE A 58 7.26 0.12 1.70
CA PHE A 58 8.69 -0.19 1.84
C PHE A 58 9.49 1.05 2.26
N GLY A 59 10.32 0.90 3.28
CA GLY A 59 11.15 1.99 3.82
C GLY A 59 10.41 3.00 4.69
N ASN A 60 9.09 2.90 4.82
CA ASN A 60 8.32 3.75 5.72
C ASN A 60 8.38 3.23 7.17
N ASP A 61 8.21 4.18 8.09
CA ASP A 61 7.96 3.94 9.50
C ASP A 61 6.47 4.12 9.80
N ALA A 62 5.95 3.47 10.82
CA ALA A 62 4.57 3.69 11.26
C ALA A 62 4.32 5.17 11.61
N GLN A 63 5.34 5.87 12.11
CA GLN A 63 5.29 7.27 12.46
C GLN A 63 5.01 8.18 11.24
N ASP A 64 5.43 7.78 10.04
CA ASP A 64 5.19 8.55 8.80
C ASP A 64 3.69 8.73 8.51
N TYR A 65 2.83 7.83 9.02
CA TYR A 65 1.36 7.89 8.86
C TYR A 65 0.68 8.69 9.96
N ILE A 66 1.39 8.96 11.07
CA ILE A 66 0.90 9.74 12.22
C ILE A 66 1.32 11.19 12.07
N ASN A 67 2.60 11.42 11.82
CA ASN A 67 3.22 12.75 11.69
C ASN A 67 4.20 12.76 10.52
N PRO A 68 3.72 12.95 9.28
CA PRO A 68 4.54 12.84 8.08
C PRO A 68 5.68 13.87 8.09
N LEU A 69 6.92 13.41 8.08
CA LEU A 69 8.14 14.23 8.07
C LEU A 69 8.20 15.30 9.19
N ASP A 70 7.59 15.03 10.35
CA ASP A 70 7.44 15.99 11.44
C ASP A 70 6.73 17.31 11.05
N ALA A 71 5.88 17.25 10.01
CA ALA A 71 5.16 18.40 9.48
C ALA A 71 3.91 18.79 10.32
N GLY A 72 3.55 17.96 11.28
CA GLY A 72 2.39 18.13 12.16
C GLY A 72 1.42 16.93 12.06
N GLU A 73 0.90 16.51 13.21
CA GLU A 73 -0.04 15.37 13.28
C GLU A 73 -1.36 15.67 12.54
N GLU A 74 -1.74 16.92 12.39
CA GLU A 74 -2.90 17.36 11.63
C GLU A 74 -2.82 17.02 10.14
N LEU A 75 -1.61 16.83 9.60
CA LEU A 75 -1.35 16.36 8.24
C LEU A 75 -1.22 14.83 8.17
N GLY A 76 -1.29 14.15 9.33
CA GLY A 76 -1.16 12.71 9.44
C GLY A 76 -2.37 11.97 8.88
N PHE A 77 -2.10 10.84 8.23
CA PHE A 77 -3.15 9.97 7.71
C PHE A 77 -4.05 9.42 8.83
N VAL A 78 -3.47 9.04 9.95
CA VAL A 78 -4.21 8.59 11.14
C VAL A 78 -5.21 9.68 11.57
N ARG A 79 -4.74 10.92 11.74
CA ARG A 79 -5.59 12.05 12.14
C ARG A 79 -6.68 12.36 11.12
N ALA A 80 -6.36 12.24 9.82
CA ALA A 80 -7.33 12.43 8.76
C ALA A 80 -8.49 11.42 8.86
N LEU A 81 -8.20 10.16 9.19
CA LEU A 81 -9.21 9.12 9.37
C LEU A 81 -10.00 9.29 10.68
N GLU A 82 -9.33 9.59 11.81
CA GLU A 82 -9.96 9.82 13.12
C GLU A 82 -10.95 10.98 13.07
N SER A 83 -10.59 12.07 12.39
CA SER A 83 -11.48 13.24 12.24
C SER A 83 -12.77 12.93 11.47
N ARG A 84 -12.82 11.80 10.78
CA ARG A 84 -13.98 11.25 10.07
C ARG A 84 -14.71 10.15 10.84
N GLY A 85 -14.36 9.97 12.12
CA GLY A 85 -14.99 8.98 13.00
C GLY A 85 -14.52 7.54 12.79
N LEU A 86 -13.38 7.34 12.09
CA LEU A 86 -12.80 6.03 11.85
C LEU A 86 -11.79 5.65 12.93
N SER A 87 -11.53 4.36 13.09
CA SER A 87 -10.59 3.79 14.06
C SER A 87 -9.37 3.19 13.35
N PRO A 88 -8.32 3.97 13.03
CA PRO A 88 -7.13 3.49 12.35
C PRO A 88 -6.14 2.82 13.32
N TYR A 89 -5.57 1.70 12.88
CA TYR A 89 -4.49 0.96 13.54
C TYR A 89 -3.32 0.85 12.57
N VAL A 90 -2.19 1.46 12.87
CA VAL A 90 -1.01 1.35 12.01
C VAL A 90 -0.19 0.13 12.42
N VAL A 91 0.15 -0.72 11.46
CA VAL A 91 1.07 -1.85 11.69
C VAL A 91 2.41 -1.29 12.17
N PRO A 92 2.93 -1.70 13.36
CA PRO A 92 4.06 -1.05 14.02
C PRO A 92 5.40 -1.45 13.36
N VAL A 93 5.58 -1.05 12.12
CA VAL A 93 6.81 -1.23 11.36
C VAL A 93 7.75 -0.07 11.62
N ARG A 94 9.03 -0.36 11.89
CA ARG A 94 10.09 0.63 11.94
C ARG A 94 10.89 0.62 10.65
N ARG A 95 11.37 1.78 10.23
CA ARG A 95 12.15 1.94 9.00
C ARG A 95 13.36 0.99 8.94
N THR A 96 14.03 0.79 10.07
CA THR A 96 15.18 -0.12 10.17
C THR A 96 14.82 -1.60 10.02
N GLU A 97 13.56 -1.98 10.28
CA GLU A 97 13.12 -3.38 10.16
C GLU A 97 13.03 -3.83 8.69
N TRP A 98 12.93 -2.89 7.75
CA TRP A 98 13.00 -3.22 6.33
C TRP A 98 14.35 -3.85 5.91
N LEU A 99 15.39 -3.70 6.73
CA LEU A 99 16.65 -4.44 6.55
C LEU A 99 16.45 -5.96 6.67
N ASN A 100 15.38 -6.42 7.30
CA ASN A 100 15.06 -7.84 7.38
C ASN A 100 14.82 -8.48 6.00
N VAL A 101 14.46 -7.70 4.99
CA VAL A 101 14.33 -8.19 3.60
C VAL A 101 15.65 -8.80 3.12
N ALA A 102 16.78 -8.28 3.59
CA ALA A 102 18.11 -8.82 3.27
C ALA A 102 18.34 -10.26 3.78
N ARG A 103 17.52 -10.77 4.70
CA ARG A 103 17.61 -12.18 5.15
C ARG A 103 17.38 -13.16 4.00
N ALA A 104 16.62 -12.74 2.98
CA ALA A 104 16.40 -13.55 1.79
C ALA A 104 17.69 -13.84 1.01
N LEU A 105 18.71 -12.97 1.08
CA LEU A 105 20.01 -13.16 0.43
C LEU A 105 20.71 -14.48 0.84
N LEU A 106 20.34 -15.01 2.02
CA LEU A 106 20.88 -16.27 2.54
C LEU A 106 20.10 -17.50 2.03
N THR A 107 19.07 -17.30 1.22
CA THR A 107 18.22 -18.38 0.72
C THR A 107 18.46 -18.65 -0.76
N ARG A 108 18.24 -19.88 -1.19
CA ARG A 108 18.32 -20.27 -2.59
C ARG A 108 17.24 -19.58 -3.41
N GLU A 109 16.05 -19.45 -2.85
CA GLU A 109 14.87 -18.86 -3.47
C GLU A 109 15.12 -17.41 -3.91
N PHE A 110 15.91 -16.64 -3.17
CA PHE A 110 16.29 -15.29 -3.56
C PHE A 110 17.07 -15.29 -4.88
N TRP A 111 18.05 -16.16 -5.00
CA TRP A 111 18.91 -16.24 -6.20
C TRP A 111 18.18 -16.80 -7.42
N GLU A 112 17.22 -17.69 -7.18
CA GLU A 112 16.37 -18.27 -8.21
C GLU A 112 15.18 -17.37 -8.59
N GLY A 113 14.91 -16.29 -7.82
CA GLY A 113 13.75 -15.44 -8.06
C GLY A 113 12.42 -16.12 -7.72
N THR A 114 12.42 -17.03 -6.74
CA THR A 114 11.26 -17.82 -6.30
C THR A 114 10.89 -17.56 -4.83
N CYS A 115 11.22 -16.38 -4.32
CA CYS A 115 10.83 -15.99 -2.98
C CYS A 115 9.31 -16.02 -2.81
N ARG A 116 8.89 -16.30 -1.57
CA ARG A 116 7.48 -16.32 -1.19
C ARG A 116 7.22 -15.24 -0.11
N PRO A 117 5.98 -14.71 -0.02
CA PRO A 117 5.64 -13.73 1.02
C PRO A 117 5.83 -14.26 2.45
N ASP A 118 5.59 -15.56 2.68
CA ASP A 118 5.78 -16.24 3.96
C ASP A 118 7.24 -16.63 4.25
N GLY A 119 8.16 -16.34 3.31
CA GLY A 119 9.58 -16.58 3.43
C GLY A 119 10.34 -15.54 4.28
N PRO A 120 11.67 -15.70 4.44
CA PRO A 120 12.49 -14.86 5.33
C PRO A 120 12.48 -13.36 5.02
N ALA A 121 12.15 -12.98 3.77
CA ALA A 121 12.09 -11.58 3.37
C ALA A 121 10.94 -10.83 4.04
N TYR A 122 9.74 -11.43 4.12
CA TYR A 122 8.52 -10.71 4.47
C TYR A 122 7.71 -11.34 5.62
N SER A 123 8.03 -12.56 6.07
CA SER A 123 7.29 -13.21 7.17
C SER A 123 7.19 -12.33 8.42
N TRP A 124 8.25 -11.61 8.79
CA TRP A 124 8.26 -10.67 9.91
C TRP A 124 7.20 -9.57 9.78
N TYR A 125 6.98 -9.10 8.54
CA TYR A 125 5.97 -8.08 8.25
C TYR A 125 4.56 -8.66 8.35
N LEU A 126 4.33 -9.83 7.75
CA LEU A 126 3.04 -10.53 7.81
C LEU A 126 2.66 -10.92 9.24
N ASP A 127 3.63 -11.26 10.10
CA ASP A 127 3.40 -11.50 11.51
C ASP A 127 2.86 -10.25 12.23
N LYS A 128 3.47 -9.08 12.00
CA LYS A 128 2.99 -7.81 12.54
C LYS A 128 1.59 -7.43 12.02
N VAL A 129 1.34 -7.67 10.72
CA VAL A 129 -0.01 -7.45 10.16
C VAL A 129 -1.04 -8.29 10.90
N ARG A 130 -0.75 -9.58 11.12
CA ARG A 130 -1.64 -10.50 11.83
C ARG A 130 -1.91 -10.03 13.26
N GLU A 131 -0.88 -9.65 14.00
CA GLU A 131 -1.00 -9.14 15.37
C GLU A 131 -1.85 -7.88 15.42
N THR A 132 -1.67 -6.97 14.48
CA THR A 132 -2.44 -5.72 14.42
C THR A 132 -3.91 -5.97 14.04
N VAL A 133 -4.16 -6.88 13.11
CA VAL A 133 -5.53 -7.29 12.74
C VAL A 133 -6.23 -7.95 13.92
N ASP A 134 -5.54 -8.83 14.65
CA ASP A 134 -6.08 -9.49 15.85
C ASP A 134 -6.45 -8.47 16.95
N LEU A 135 -5.60 -7.46 17.15
CA LEU A 135 -5.87 -6.36 18.07
C LEU A 135 -7.09 -5.53 17.62
N ALA A 136 -7.12 -5.10 16.36
CA ALA A 136 -8.18 -4.26 15.82
C ALA A 136 -9.54 -4.98 15.74
N SER A 137 -9.54 -6.28 15.41
CA SER A 137 -10.78 -7.09 15.35
C SER A 137 -11.47 -7.25 16.69
N ARG A 138 -10.70 -7.21 17.79
CA ARG A 138 -11.21 -7.31 19.17
C ARG A 138 -11.41 -5.97 19.87
N ALA A 139 -11.21 -4.86 19.14
CA ALA A 139 -11.35 -3.53 19.72
C ALA A 139 -12.77 -3.31 20.25
N GLU A 140 -12.89 -2.60 21.36
CA GLU A 140 -14.17 -2.20 21.92
C GLU A 140 -14.96 -1.38 20.90
N GLY A 141 -16.23 -1.71 20.71
CA GLY A 141 -17.09 -1.08 19.70
C GLY A 141 -17.03 -1.69 18.30
N ASN A 142 -16.13 -2.63 18.02
CA ASN A 142 -16.12 -3.38 16.77
C ASN A 142 -17.12 -4.57 16.85
N ALA A 143 -18.41 -4.28 16.63
CA ALA A 143 -19.46 -5.30 16.69
C ALA A 143 -19.32 -6.39 15.62
N SER A 144 -18.68 -6.10 14.49
CA SER A 144 -18.48 -7.06 13.40
C SER A 144 -17.31 -8.01 13.63
N SER A 145 -16.40 -7.68 14.53
CA SER A 145 -15.09 -8.34 14.71
C SER A 145 -14.27 -8.43 13.41
N ARG A 146 -14.58 -7.58 12.43
CA ARG A 146 -13.92 -7.52 11.11
C ARG A 146 -13.15 -6.21 10.96
N VAL A 147 -12.18 -6.21 10.07
CA VAL A 147 -11.34 -5.03 9.77
C VAL A 147 -11.27 -4.76 8.27
N ILE A 148 -10.88 -3.55 7.92
CA ILE A 148 -10.50 -3.17 6.55
C ILE A 148 -8.98 -3.01 6.52
N LEU A 149 -8.31 -3.66 5.58
CA LEU A 149 -6.87 -3.44 5.34
C LEU A 149 -6.69 -2.24 4.42
N VAL A 150 -5.78 -1.35 4.78
CA VAL A 150 -5.40 -0.19 3.95
C VAL A 150 -3.90 -0.25 3.71
N GLY A 151 -3.49 -0.72 2.54
CA GLY A 151 -2.09 -0.91 2.21
C GLY A 151 -1.54 0.22 1.33
N HIS A 152 -0.50 0.92 1.80
CA HIS A 152 0.21 1.91 1.02
C HIS A 152 1.43 1.30 0.34
N SER A 153 1.63 1.57 -0.96
CA SER A 153 2.83 1.11 -1.68
C SER A 153 3.02 -0.40 -1.55
N ALA A 154 4.19 -0.86 -1.12
CA ALA A 154 4.46 -2.28 -0.86
C ALA A 154 3.47 -2.90 0.15
N GLY A 155 2.93 -2.12 1.09
CA GLY A 155 1.92 -2.59 2.04
C GLY A 155 0.66 -3.14 1.39
N GLY A 156 0.30 -2.67 0.18
CA GLY A 156 -0.90 -3.15 -0.51
C GLY A 156 -0.75 -4.55 -1.12
N TRP A 157 0.36 -4.86 -1.78
CA TRP A 157 0.58 -6.22 -2.26
C TRP A 157 0.87 -7.19 -1.10
N LEU A 158 1.52 -6.72 -0.03
CA LEU A 158 1.71 -7.51 1.20
C LEU A 158 0.38 -7.78 1.91
N ALA A 159 -0.56 -6.84 1.87
CA ALA A 159 -1.93 -7.07 2.36
C ALA A 159 -2.64 -8.17 1.55
N ARG A 160 -2.50 -8.19 0.21
CA ARG A 160 -3.01 -9.28 -0.62
C ARG A 160 -2.38 -10.62 -0.24
N ALA A 161 -1.06 -10.63 -0.04
CA ALA A 161 -0.35 -11.83 0.41
C ALA A 161 -0.84 -12.29 1.79
N ALA A 162 -1.09 -11.36 2.71
CA ALA A 162 -1.63 -11.66 4.03
C ALA A 162 -3.04 -12.27 3.95
N LEU A 163 -3.92 -11.73 3.09
CA LEU A 163 -5.25 -12.30 2.84
C LEU A 163 -5.19 -13.75 2.34
N ALA A 164 -4.18 -14.05 1.56
CA ALA A 164 -3.97 -15.35 0.95
C ALA A 164 -3.47 -16.40 1.96
N ASP A 165 -2.72 -15.97 2.95
CA ASP A 165 -2.06 -16.86 3.91
C ASP A 165 -3.05 -17.57 4.87
N GLY A 166 -4.29 -17.06 5.00
CA GLY A 166 -5.37 -17.71 5.74
C GLY A 166 -5.08 -17.96 7.23
N LYS A 167 -4.07 -17.33 7.79
CA LYS A 167 -3.56 -17.56 9.15
C LYS A 167 -4.13 -16.57 10.18
N TRP A 168 -5.36 -16.15 10.01
CA TRP A 168 -6.02 -15.26 10.93
C TRP A 168 -6.57 -16.01 12.14
N GLY A 169 -6.34 -15.48 13.34
CA GLY A 169 -6.86 -16.02 14.58
C GLY A 169 -5.78 -16.32 15.63
N PRO A 170 -6.17 -16.55 16.89
CA PRO A 170 -5.25 -16.60 18.04
C PRO A 170 -4.32 -17.82 18.08
N SER A 171 -4.48 -18.76 17.18
CA SER A 171 -3.56 -19.90 17.07
C SER A 171 -3.68 -20.59 15.72
N PRO A 172 -2.57 -20.81 15.01
CA PRO A 172 -2.54 -21.54 13.74
C PRO A 172 -3.00 -23.00 13.85
N SER A 173 -3.11 -23.53 15.06
CA SER A 173 -3.41 -24.95 15.33
C SER A 173 -4.87 -25.26 15.65
N LYS A 174 -5.74 -24.25 15.78
CA LYS A 174 -7.17 -24.46 16.09
C LYS A 174 -8.07 -23.69 15.12
N GLY A 175 -8.28 -24.26 13.94
CA GLY A 175 -9.23 -23.77 12.96
C GLY A 175 -8.81 -22.42 12.39
N ALA A 176 -8.10 -22.39 11.27
CA ALA A 176 -7.81 -21.15 10.56
C ALA A 176 -9.14 -20.48 10.22
N VAL A 177 -9.36 -19.28 10.76
CA VAL A 177 -10.49 -18.44 10.40
C VAL A 177 -10.28 -18.03 8.94
N ALA A 178 -11.29 -18.20 8.09
CA ALA A 178 -11.17 -17.77 6.71
C ALA A 178 -10.93 -16.25 6.65
N SER A 179 -10.07 -15.79 5.75
CA SER A 179 -9.74 -14.37 5.64
C SER A 179 -10.97 -13.47 5.52
N GLY A 180 -11.99 -13.89 4.78
CA GLY A 180 -13.26 -13.18 4.66
C GLY A 180 -14.08 -13.06 5.95
N ASP A 181 -13.81 -13.88 6.98
CA ASP A 181 -14.49 -13.79 8.27
C ASP A 181 -13.89 -12.69 9.16
N VAL A 182 -12.61 -12.33 8.94
CA VAL A 182 -11.89 -11.34 9.73
C VAL A 182 -11.71 -10.02 8.95
N VAL A 183 -11.46 -10.11 7.65
CA VAL A 183 -11.24 -8.94 6.78
C VAL A 183 -12.43 -8.78 5.85
N CYS A 184 -13.06 -7.61 5.88
CA CYS A 184 -14.18 -7.28 4.99
C CYS A 184 -13.79 -6.46 3.77
N GLY A 185 -12.59 -5.87 3.76
CA GLY A 185 -12.14 -5.07 2.63
C GLY A 185 -10.65 -4.88 2.55
N LEU A 186 -10.17 -4.64 1.34
CA LEU A 186 -8.81 -4.24 1.04
C LEU A 186 -8.83 -2.97 0.20
N VAL A 187 -8.23 -1.91 0.73
CA VAL A 187 -7.93 -0.67 0.02
C VAL A 187 -6.45 -0.61 -0.24
N THR A 188 -6.03 -0.35 -1.46
CA THR A 188 -4.61 -0.14 -1.79
C THR A 188 -4.36 1.25 -2.33
N LEU A 189 -3.33 1.90 -1.82
CA LEU A 189 -2.96 3.27 -2.12
C LEU A 189 -1.61 3.29 -2.83
N GLY A 190 -1.57 3.53 -4.13
CA GLY A 190 -0.34 3.53 -4.93
C GLY A 190 0.47 2.23 -4.84
N SER A 191 -0.19 1.09 -4.80
CA SER A 191 0.48 -0.20 -4.61
C SER A 191 0.80 -0.87 -5.95
N PRO A 192 2.05 -1.28 -6.20
CA PRO A 192 2.34 -2.09 -7.39
C PRO A 192 1.75 -3.48 -7.21
N HIS A 193 0.90 -3.90 -8.16
CA HIS A 193 0.24 -5.20 -8.12
C HIS A 193 0.86 -6.23 -9.05
N PHE A 194 1.72 -5.80 -9.97
CA PHE A 194 2.37 -6.68 -10.93
C PHE A 194 3.90 -6.57 -10.80
N PRO A 195 4.63 -7.69 -10.91
CA PRO A 195 6.08 -7.65 -10.92
C PRO A 195 6.57 -7.00 -12.21
N GLY A 196 7.52 -6.09 -12.08
CA GLY A 196 8.23 -5.54 -13.24
C GLY A 196 9.25 -6.52 -13.83
N PRO A 197 9.91 -6.14 -14.92
CA PRO A 197 10.91 -7.00 -15.59
C PRO A 197 12.04 -7.47 -14.67
N MET A 198 12.35 -6.68 -13.65
CA MET A 198 13.37 -6.97 -12.65
C MET A 198 12.77 -7.37 -11.30
N ASP A 199 11.65 -8.06 -11.26
CA ASP A 199 10.91 -8.40 -10.03
C ASP A 199 11.68 -8.10 -8.71
N MET A 200 11.53 -6.88 -8.21
CA MET A 200 12.23 -6.37 -7.01
C MET A 200 11.94 -7.22 -5.77
N THR A 201 10.83 -7.95 -5.80
CA THR A 201 10.43 -8.84 -4.70
C THR A 201 11.05 -10.24 -4.82
N ARG A 202 11.83 -10.47 -5.89
CA ARG A 202 12.50 -11.75 -6.16
C ARG A 202 11.56 -12.94 -6.16
N GLY A 203 10.35 -12.78 -6.73
CA GLY A 203 9.36 -13.83 -6.88
C GLY A 203 8.16 -13.72 -5.95
N ALA A 204 8.24 -12.95 -4.86
CA ALA A 204 7.16 -12.91 -3.87
C ALA A 204 5.86 -12.28 -4.42
N LEU A 205 5.97 -11.22 -5.24
CA LEU A 205 4.82 -10.60 -5.90
C LEU A 205 4.30 -11.48 -7.05
N THR A 206 5.20 -12.08 -7.81
CA THR A 206 4.86 -13.08 -8.83
C THR A 206 4.07 -14.22 -8.21
N PHE A 207 4.58 -14.82 -7.14
CA PHE A 207 3.86 -15.87 -6.39
C PHE A 207 2.46 -15.40 -5.95
N THR A 208 2.35 -14.17 -5.42
CA THR A 208 1.06 -13.63 -4.98
C THR A 208 0.07 -13.51 -6.14
N ASN A 209 0.53 -13.09 -7.32
CA ASN A 209 -0.33 -12.99 -8.50
C ASN A 209 -0.75 -14.34 -9.06
N ASP A 210 0.18 -15.29 -9.13
CA ASP A 210 -0.09 -16.62 -9.67
C ASP A 210 -1.07 -17.42 -8.81
N MET A 211 -0.92 -17.30 -7.48
CA MET A 211 -1.72 -18.07 -6.54
C MET A 211 -3.03 -17.36 -6.18
N TYR A 212 -3.07 -16.02 -6.22
CA TYR A 212 -4.16 -15.19 -5.73
C TYR A 212 -4.45 -14.03 -6.70
N PRO A 213 -4.90 -14.35 -7.92
CA PRO A 213 -5.09 -13.36 -8.97
C PRO A 213 -6.23 -12.39 -8.66
N GLY A 214 -6.01 -11.12 -8.97
CA GLY A 214 -7.03 -10.09 -8.87
C GLY A 214 -7.64 -9.96 -7.47
N ALA A 215 -8.92 -9.63 -7.44
CA ALA A 215 -9.74 -9.54 -6.23
C ALA A 215 -10.28 -10.92 -5.79
N PHE A 216 -9.41 -11.87 -5.52
CA PHE A 216 -9.68 -13.31 -5.38
C PHE A 216 -10.65 -13.71 -4.27
N LEU A 217 -10.90 -12.86 -3.28
CA LEU A 217 -11.88 -13.10 -2.19
C LEU A 217 -13.18 -12.30 -2.37
N LYS A 218 -13.40 -11.67 -3.54
CA LYS A 218 -14.59 -10.87 -3.80
C LYS A 218 -15.88 -11.70 -3.60
N ASP A 219 -15.91 -12.92 -4.09
CA ASP A 219 -17.04 -13.84 -3.94
C ASP A 219 -17.23 -14.34 -2.49
N ARG A 220 -16.25 -14.08 -1.62
CA ARG A 220 -16.32 -14.34 -0.18
C ARG A 220 -16.66 -13.10 0.65
N GLY A 221 -17.12 -12.04 0.01
CA GLY A 221 -17.55 -10.82 0.67
C GLY A 221 -16.44 -9.90 1.14
N VAL A 222 -15.23 -10.00 0.54
CA VAL A 222 -14.16 -9.02 0.70
C VAL A 222 -14.25 -8.03 -0.45
N PHE A 223 -14.51 -6.76 -0.17
CA PHE A 223 -14.45 -5.74 -1.21
C PHE A 223 -13.00 -5.31 -1.49
N TYR A 224 -12.75 -4.81 -2.70
CA TYR A 224 -11.43 -4.34 -3.11
C TYR A 224 -11.55 -2.96 -3.76
N VAL A 225 -10.75 -2.02 -3.27
CA VAL A 225 -10.61 -0.68 -3.84
C VAL A 225 -9.12 -0.43 -4.10
N THR A 226 -8.78 -0.03 -5.32
CA THR A 226 -7.41 0.38 -5.66
C THR A 226 -7.40 1.85 -6.03
N VAL A 227 -6.54 2.61 -5.35
CA VAL A 227 -6.39 4.05 -5.56
C VAL A 227 -5.02 4.31 -6.18
N ALA A 228 -4.99 4.91 -7.35
CA ALA A 228 -3.79 5.25 -8.08
C ALA A 228 -3.67 6.76 -8.29
N GLY A 229 -2.50 7.32 -8.04
CA GLY A 229 -2.21 8.73 -8.29
C GLY A 229 -1.72 8.97 -9.72
N ALA A 230 -2.17 10.06 -10.33
CA ALA A 230 -1.74 10.55 -11.63
C ALA A 230 -1.17 11.96 -11.46
N ALA A 231 0.07 12.06 -11.02
CA ALA A 231 0.73 13.34 -10.72
C ALA A 231 1.94 13.64 -11.59
N VAL A 232 2.65 12.62 -12.07
CA VAL A 232 3.92 12.79 -12.78
C VAL A 232 3.97 11.85 -13.97
N GLU A 233 4.20 12.40 -15.13
CA GLU A 233 4.66 11.63 -16.30
C GLU A 233 6.18 11.46 -16.21
N GLY A 234 6.66 10.23 -16.37
CA GLY A 234 8.09 9.96 -16.35
C GLY A 234 8.79 10.55 -17.58
N ASP A 235 9.88 11.28 -17.36
CA ASP A 235 10.62 11.95 -18.43
C ASP A 235 12.11 11.65 -18.33
N ARG A 236 12.61 10.92 -19.34
CA ARG A 236 14.02 10.56 -19.43
C ARG A 236 14.93 11.75 -19.63
N GLU A 237 14.45 12.79 -20.32
CA GLU A 237 15.25 13.98 -20.66
C GLU A 237 15.15 15.07 -19.60
N ALA A 238 14.27 14.93 -18.62
CA ALA A 238 14.14 15.87 -17.52
C ALA A 238 15.45 16.02 -16.72
N PRO A 239 15.70 17.17 -16.09
CA PRO A 239 16.90 17.41 -15.30
C PRO A 239 17.12 16.35 -14.22
N ARG A 240 18.37 15.98 -13.94
CA ARG A 240 18.72 15.10 -12.84
C ARG A 240 18.22 15.68 -11.51
N GLY A 241 17.57 14.86 -10.70
CA GLY A 241 16.96 15.27 -9.44
C GLY A 241 15.54 15.83 -9.57
N SER A 242 15.01 16.02 -10.79
CA SER A 242 13.61 16.36 -10.97
C SER A 242 12.68 15.16 -10.73
N ARG A 243 11.42 15.43 -10.37
CA ARG A 243 10.42 14.37 -10.17
C ARG A 243 10.16 13.55 -11.44
N GLY A 244 10.12 14.19 -12.61
CA GLY A 244 9.93 13.50 -13.89
C GLY A 244 11.07 12.51 -14.19
N ARG A 245 12.33 12.91 -13.92
CA ARG A 245 13.49 12.01 -14.10
C ARG A 245 13.48 10.85 -13.09
N PHE A 246 13.13 11.13 -11.85
CA PHE A 246 12.98 10.09 -10.81
C PHE A 246 11.86 9.11 -11.18
N ALA A 247 10.67 9.63 -11.55
CA ALA A 247 9.53 8.86 -11.98
C ALA A 247 9.85 7.93 -13.15
N TYR A 248 10.58 8.43 -14.16
CA TYR A 248 11.01 7.62 -15.30
C TYR A 248 11.77 6.36 -14.85
N GLY A 249 12.79 6.52 -14.00
CA GLY A 249 13.58 5.37 -13.51
C GLY A 249 12.79 4.42 -12.60
N SER A 250 11.90 4.96 -11.79
CA SER A 250 11.01 4.17 -10.93
C SER A 250 10.03 3.34 -11.78
N TYR A 251 9.37 3.97 -12.75
CA TYR A 251 8.40 3.29 -13.62
C TYR A 251 9.05 2.22 -14.50
N GLU A 252 10.23 2.52 -15.07
CA GLU A 252 11.02 1.53 -15.81
C GLU A 252 11.32 0.30 -14.95
N THR A 253 11.58 0.49 -13.66
CA THR A 253 11.80 -0.61 -12.69
C THR A 253 10.51 -1.38 -12.39
N VAL A 254 9.37 -0.67 -12.20
CA VAL A 254 8.10 -1.27 -11.76
C VAL A 254 7.36 -1.95 -12.91
N CYS A 255 7.33 -1.37 -14.11
CA CYS A 255 6.57 -1.92 -15.24
C CYS A 255 7.37 -2.14 -16.53
N GLY A 256 8.63 -1.68 -16.59
CA GLY A 256 9.47 -1.77 -17.80
C GLY A 256 9.36 -0.56 -18.72
N GLU A 257 8.48 0.38 -18.44
CA GLU A 257 8.26 1.58 -19.23
C GLU A 257 8.40 2.83 -18.35
N GLY A 258 9.35 3.70 -18.70
CA GLY A 258 9.63 4.88 -17.89
C GLY A 258 8.74 6.08 -18.26
N GLY A 259 8.32 6.21 -19.53
CA GLY A 259 7.58 7.37 -20.05
C GLY A 259 6.06 7.24 -19.89
N VAL A 260 5.59 6.85 -18.72
CA VAL A 260 4.16 6.66 -18.39
C VAL A 260 3.74 7.59 -17.26
N MET A 261 2.41 7.70 -17.04
CA MET A 261 1.84 8.47 -15.95
C MET A 261 1.79 7.63 -14.67
N GLY A 262 1.95 8.29 -13.51
CA GLY A 262 1.78 7.69 -12.19
C GLY A 262 1.94 8.70 -11.06
N ASP A 263 2.16 8.19 -9.85
CA ASP A 263 2.26 8.99 -8.63
C ASP A 263 3.70 9.44 -8.28
N ALA A 264 4.64 9.32 -9.18
CA ALA A 264 6.09 9.47 -9.14
C ALA A 264 6.87 8.20 -8.78
N CYS A 265 6.27 7.20 -8.12
CA CYS A 265 6.93 5.94 -7.77
C CYS A 265 6.31 4.74 -8.49
N VAL A 266 4.99 4.70 -8.56
CA VAL A 266 4.23 3.58 -9.12
C VAL A 266 3.45 4.06 -10.34
N PRO A 267 3.61 3.38 -11.50
CA PRO A 267 2.80 3.65 -12.68
C PRO A 267 1.31 3.43 -12.41
N LEU A 268 0.47 4.27 -13.00
CA LEU A 268 -0.97 4.25 -12.84
C LEU A 268 -1.56 2.84 -13.05
N GLU A 269 -1.22 2.19 -14.17
CA GLU A 269 -1.75 0.88 -14.51
C GLU A 269 -1.26 -0.22 -13.56
N SER A 270 -0.04 -0.09 -13.03
CA SER A 270 0.51 -1.06 -12.07
C SER A 270 -0.19 -0.99 -10.70
N ALA A 271 -0.85 0.13 -10.39
CA ALA A 271 -1.54 0.34 -9.12
C ALA A 271 -2.99 -0.15 -9.12
N HIS A 272 -3.54 -0.55 -10.26
CA HIS A 272 -4.88 -1.11 -10.36
C HIS A 272 -4.87 -2.64 -10.37
N LEU A 273 -5.92 -3.23 -9.80
CA LEU A 273 -6.10 -4.66 -9.67
C LEU A 273 -7.39 -5.11 -10.35
N GLU A 274 -7.32 -6.20 -11.10
CA GLU A 274 -8.50 -6.77 -11.75
C GLU A 274 -9.57 -7.19 -10.74
N GLY A 275 -10.82 -6.85 -11.02
CA GLY A 275 -11.98 -7.14 -10.15
C GLY A 275 -12.16 -6.19 -8.99
N ALA A 276 -11.21 -5.29 -8.71
CA ALA A 276 -11.33 -4.22 -7.73
C ALA A 276 -12.11 -3.01 -8.31
N GLN A 277 -12.68 -2.20 -7.44
CA GLN A 277 -13.06 -0.84 -7.79
C GLN A 277 -11.79 -0.02 -7.97
N GLN A 278 -11.66 0.67 -9.09
CA GLN A 278 -10.46 1.41 -9.46
C GLN A 278 -10.73 2.91 -9.39
N ILE A 279 -9.89 3.63 -8.65
CA ILE A 279 -9.98 5.08 -8.46
C ILE A 279 -8.67 5.72 -8.91
N THR A 280 -8.72 6.60 -9.90
CA THR A 280 -7.58 7.41 -10.31
C THR A 280 -7.72 8.82 -9.77
N LEU A 281 -6.67 9.31 -9.12
CA LEU A 281 -6.63 10.62 -8.49
C LEU A 281 -5.60 11.53 -9.14
N GLU A 282 -6.07 12.54 -9.87
CA GLU A 282 -5.21 13.57 -10.48
C GLU A 282 -4.45 14.37 -9.43
N GLY A 283 -3.14 14.59 -9.67
CA GLY A 283 -2.26 15.40 -8.85
C GLY A 283 -1.87 14.78 -7.50
N VAL A 284 -2.14 13.48 -7.29
CA VAL A 284 -1.79 12.77 -6.05
C VAL A 284 -0.45 12.06 -6.23
N PHE A 285 0.46 12.35 -5.31
CA PHE A 285 1.81 11.80 -5.24
C PHE A 285 1.89 10.57 -4.35
N HIS A 286 2.97 9.81 -4.51
CA HIS A 286 3.17 8.55 -3.81
C HIS A 286 3.42 8.71 -2.32
N SER A 287 4.31 9.62 -1.95
CA SER A 287 4.93 9.62 -0.64
C SER A 287 4.53 10.79 0.23
N VAL A 288 4.80 10.63 1.51
CA VAL A 288 4.65 11.63 2.56
C VAL A 288 5.52 12.89 2.36
N ASP A 289 6.48 12.90 1.42
CA ASP A 289 7.26 14.07 1.01
C ASP A 289 6.41 15.14 0.28
N ALA A 290 5.16 14.81 -0.02
CA ALA A 290 4.15 15.76 -0.46
C ALA A 290 2.94 15.70 0.49
N PRO A 291 3.07 16.13 1.77
CA PRO A 291 2.11 15.85 2.83
C PRO A 291 0.72 16.43 2.60
N ASP A 292 0.60 17.43 1.74
CA ASP A 292 -0.64 18.05 1.30
C ASP A 292 -1.29 17.39 0.07
N ARG A 293 -0.61 16.44 -0.57
CA ARG A 293 -1.03 15.87 -1.86
C ARG A 293 -0.71 14.38 -2.04
N TRP A 294 -0.48 13.65 -0.98
CA TRP A 294 -0.34 12.21 -1.05
C TRP A 294 -1.63 11.50 -0.60
N TYR A 295 -1.72 10.20 -0.75
CA TYR A 295 -2.93 9.42 -0.47
C TYR A 295 -3.52 9.61 0.94
N GLY A 296 -2.69 9.88 1.94
CA GLY A 296 -3.09 10.10 3.33
C GLY A 296 -3.35 11.55 3.70
N SER A 297 -3.16 12.51 2.79
CA SER A 297 -3.48 13.92 3.04
C SER A 297 -4.99 14.09 3.27
N PRO A 298 -5.42 14.94 4.22
CA PRO A 298 -6.84 15.09 4.56
C PRO A 298 -7.76 15.30 3.35
N ASP A 299 -7.41 16.23 2.45
CA ASP A 299 -8.21 16.53 1.26
C ASP A 299 -8.21 15.38 0.24
N VAL A 300 -7.16 14.56 0.21
CA VAL A 300 -7.06 13.41 -0.68
C VAL A 300 -7.86 12.24 -0.12
N VAL A 301 -7.86 12.06 1.19
CA VAL A 301 -8.70 11.04 1.86
C VAL A 301 -10.17 11.23 1.51
N ASP A 302 -10.67 12.47 1.46
CA ASP A 302 -12.05 12.77 1.07
C ASP A 302 -12.41 12.38 -0.37
N ARG A 303 -11.41 12.15 -1.24
CA ARG A 303 -11.61 11.79 -2.64
C ARG A 303 -11.77 10.28 -2.86
N TRP A 304 -11.27 9.46 -1.96
CA TRP A 304 -11.34 7.99 -2.13
C TRP A 304 -12.08 7.27 -1.00
N LEU A 305 -12.11 7.82 0.22
CA LEU A 305 -12.78 7.20 1.36
C LEU A 305 -14.28 6.95 1.16
N PRO A 306 -15.06 7.84 0.50
CA PRO A 306 -16.48 7.60 0.25
C PRO A 306 -16.80 6.36 -0.59
N GLU A 307 -15.78 5.80 -1.25
CA GLU A 307 -15.89 4.63 -2.11
C GLU A 307 -15.57 3.31 -1.34
N VAL A 308 -15.21 3.41 -0.06
CA VAL A 308 -14.91 2.33 0.87
C VAL A 308 -16.10 2.06 1.79
#